data_d29ace246078f3d9144a414fda7871ef
#
_entry.id   d29ace246078f3d9144a414fda7871ef
#
_cell.length_a   1.000
_cell.length_b   1.000
_cell.length_c   1.000
_cell.angle_alpha   90.00
_cell.angle_beta   90.00
_cell.angle_gamma   90.00
#
_symmetry.space_group_name_H-M   'P 1'
#
loop_
_entity.id
_entity.type
_entity.pdbx_description
1 polymer ?
#
loop_
_entity_poly.entity_id
_entity_poly.type
_entity_poly.pdbx_seq_one_letter_code
_entity_poly.pdbx_strand_id
1 'polypeptide(L)'
;MSPVLRLLLAALAALAFGAAAAQGAATEPADRKVLHLAFRSAESSLDPAKVSDLYSRTVTPHIFEALYQYDHLARPIKVKPLVAAAMPDVSPDYRTWTVKVRPGIYFQADPAFKGARREVVAQDFVYPFQRIADPATRSPLWGWIESQGFVGLAEARKAALDSKQPFDYDRPIAGVTAVDRYTIRFTLKEARPRFVETIASSDLLGAQAREVVEHYGDQIDAHPVGSGPFRLKQWRRSSLIVLERSPDFRDEFYDAQPAADDAEGQALLARLKGRKLPLVDEVR
;
A
#
# COMPACT_ATOMS: atom_id res chain seq x y z
N MET A 1 -22.43 -0.45 -64.08
CA MET A 1 -21.15 -0.91 -63.46
C MET A 1 -20.80 -2.24 -64.08
N SER A 2 -19.61 -2.34 -64.69
CA SER A 2 -19.15 -3.55 -65.35
C SER A 2 -18.84 -4.67 -64.34
N PRO A 3 -18.97 -5.94 -64.74
CA PRO A 3 -18.70 -7.06 -63.81
C PRO A 3 -17.28 -7.08 -63.30
N VAL A 4 -16.32 -6.50 -64.03
CA VAL A 4 -14.91 -6.35 -63.62
C VAL A 4 -14.74 -5.39 -62.44
N LEU A 5 -15.54 -4.32 -62.37
CA LEU A 5 -15.49 -3.34 -61.30
C LEU A 5 -16.06 -3.92 -59.99
N ARG A 6 -17.05 -4.83 -60.05
CA ARG A 6 -17.58 -5.55 -58.89
C ARG A 6 -16.60 -6.58 -58.31
N LEU A 7 -15.84 -7.25 -59.16
CA LEU A 7 -14.79 -8.19 -58.74
C LEU A 7 -13.61 -7.48 -58.07
N LEU A 8 -13.20 -6.29 -58.58
CA LEU A 8 -12.15 -5.47 -57.98
C LEU A 8 -12.56 -4.92 -56.60
N LEU A 9 -13.83 -4.49 -56.45
CA LEU A 9 -14.34 -4.03 -55.14
C LEU A 9 -14.46 -5.15 -54.12
N ALA A 10 -14.82 -6.36 -54.54
CA ALA A 10 -14.86 -7.53 -53.67
C ALA A 10 -13.48 -7.99 -53.19
N ALA A 11 -12.49 -7.91 -54.09
CA ALA A 11 -11.09 -8.23 -53.74
C ALA A 11 -10.46 -7.21 -52.79
N LEU A 12 -10.76 -5.90 -52.93
CA LEU A 12 -10.32 -4.86 -51.97
C LEU A 12 -10.98 -5.01 -50.60
N ALA A 13 -12.26 -5.41 -50.54
CA ALA A 13 -12.95 -5.64 -49.28
C ALA A 13 -12.39 -6.87 -48.53
N ALA A 14 -12.01 -7.93 -49.24
CA ALA A 14 -11.39 -9.11 -48.66
C ALA A 14 -9.98 -8.84 -48.08
N LEU A 15 -9.22 -7.96 -48.74
CA LEU A 15 -7.89 -7.53 -48.26
C LEU A 15 -7.98 -6.61 -47.03
N ALA A 16 -9.04 -5.80 -46.89
CA ALA A 16 -9.26 -4.94 -45.75
C ALA A 16 -9.69 -5.75 -44.48
N PHE A 17 -10.40 -6.88 -44.64
CA PHE A 17 -10.79 -7.73 -43.54
C PHE A 17 -9.65 -8.65 -43.03
N GLY A 18 -8.66 -8.97 -43.88
CA GLY A 18 -7.50 -9.78 -43.53
C GLY A 18 -6.45 -9.02 -42.65
N ALA A 19 -6.43 -7.68 -42.74
CA ALA A 19 -5.47 -6.85 -42.01
C ALA A 19 -5.90 -6.53 -40.57
N ALA A 20 -7.18 -6.73 -40.20
CA ALA A 20 -7.71 -6.44 -38.87
C ALA A 20 -7.54 -7.60 -37.87
N ALA A 21 -7.12 -8.79 -38.29
CA ALA A 21 -6.98 -9.96 -37.44
C ALA A 21 -5.54 -10.20 -36.91
N ALA A 22 -4.59 -9.33 -37.25
CA ALA A 22 -3.21 -9.39 -36.79
C ALA A 22 -2.89 -8.30 -35.74
N GLN A 23 -3.85 -8.01 -34.85
CA GLN A 23 -3.47 -7.41 -33.56
C GLN A 23 -2.83 -8.52 -32.74
N GLY A 24 -1.52 -8.64 -32.90
CA GLY A 24 -0.70 -9.59 -32.20
C GLY A 24 -0.95 -9.48 -30.70
N ALA A 25 -1.31 -10.58 -30.09
CA ALA A 25 -1.06 -10.79 -28.68
C ALA A 25 0.42 -10.39 -28.49
N ALA A 26 0.67 -9.29 -27.78
CA ALA A 26 2.01 -8.90 -27.42
C ALA A 26 2.60 -10.11 -26.69
N THR A 27 3.53 -10.79 -27.33
CA THR A 27 4.28 -11.90 -26.74
C THR A 27 4.97 -11.30 -25.51
N GLU A 28 4.49 -11.64 -24.31
CA GLU A 28 5.17 -11.28 -23.08
C GLU A 28 6.61 -11.80 -23.18
N PRO A 29 7.62 -11.03 -22.75
CA PRO A 29 9.00 -11.52 -22.73
C PRO A 29 9.05 -12.89 -22.05
N ALA A 30 9.67 -13.88 -22.68
CA ALA A 30 9.69 -15.28 -22.24
C ALA A 30 10.26 -15.52 -20.83
N ASP A 31 10.75 -14.48 -20.15
CA ASP A 31 11.39 -14.54 -18.82
C ASP A 31 10.60 -13.76 -17.73
N ARG A 32 9.41 -13.25 -18.03
CA ARG A 32 8.59 -12.49 -17.08
C ARG A 32 7.89 -13.43 -16.10
N LYS A 33 8.15 -13.22 -14.79
CA LYS A 33 7.55 -14.01 -13.71
C LYS A 33 6.21 -13.42 -13.30
N VAL A 34 5.13 -14.13 -13.66
CA VAL A 34 3.77 -13.73 -13.29
C VAL A 34 3.22 -14.70 -12.24
N LEU A 35 2.72 -14.15 -11.13
CA LEU A 35 1.99 -14.90 -10.11
C LEU A 35 0.49 -14.72 -10.34
N HIS A 36 -0.24 -15.84 -10.42
CA HIS A 36 -1.69 -15.84 -10.53
C HIS A 36 -2.33 -16.25 -9.20
N LEU A 37 -3.27 -15.42 -8.72
CA LEU A 37 -4.04 -15.67 -7.50
C LEU A 37 -5.54 -15.55 -7.81
N ALA A 38 -6.34 -16.45 -7.23
CA ALA A 38 -7.79 -16.40 -7.37
C ALA A 38 -8.43 -16.03 -6.04
N PHE A 39 -9.27 -15.01 -6.03
CA PHE A 39 -10.08 -14.61 -4.88
C PHE A 39 -11.47 -15.28 -4.96
N ARG A 40 -12.00 -15.69 -3.80
CA ARG A 40 -13.35 -16.28 -3.71
C ARG A 40 -14.46 -15.25 -3.64
N SER A 41 -14.13 -14.01 -3.34
CA SER A 41 -15.04 -12.87 -3.23
C SER A 41 -14.36 -11.62 -3.78
N ALA A 42 -15.15 -10.63 -4.14
CA ALA A 42 -14.65 -9.36 -4.62
C ALA A 42 -13.98 -8.55 -3.50
N GLU A 43 -13.01 -7.75 -3.87
CA GLU A 43 -12.40 -6.70 -3.06
C GLU A 43 -13.40 -5.56 -2.77
N SER A 44 -13.29 -4.93 -1.60
CA SER A 44 -14.12 -3.76 -1.25
C SER A 44 -13.51 -2.45 -1.72
N SER A 45 -12.20 -2.27 -1.55
CA SER A 45 -11.47 -1.03 -1.83
C SER A 45 -9.98 -1.29 -1.97
N LEU A 46 -9.27 -0.43 -2.70
CA LEU A 46 -7.81 -0.35 -2.66
C LEU A 46 -7.31 0.89 -1.89
N ASP A 47 -8.22 1.65 -1.27
CA ASP A 47 -7.89 2.72 -0.32
C ASP A 47 -7.77 2.14 1.10
N PRO A 48 -6.58 2.13 1.74
CA PRO A 48 -6.38 1.54 3.06
C PRO A 48 -7.35 2.05 4.14
N ALA A 49 -7.80 3.30 4.06
CA ALA A 49 -8.75 3.87 5.02
C ALA A 49 -10.18 3.30 4.88
N LYS A 50 -10.51 2.65 3.76
CA LYS A 50 -11.84 2.10 3.45
C LYS A 50 -11.87 0.56 3.33
N VAL A 51 -10.74 -0.09 3.52
CA VAL A 51 -10.62 -1.56 3.44
C VAL A 51 -11.37 -2.22 4.58
N SER A 52 -12.20 -3.22 4.26
CA SER A 52 -12.97 -4.00 5.24
C SER A 52 -12.88 -5.51 5.06
N ASP A 53 -12.34 -5.98 3.95
CA ASP A 53 -12.32 -7.40 3.58
C ASP A 53 -10.90 -7.96 3.45
N LEU A 54 -10.80 -9.30 3.50
CA LEU A 54 -9.53 -10.02 3.43
C LEU A 54 -8.80 -9.80 2.10
N TYR A 55 -9.53 -9.73 0.98
CA TYR A 55 -8.90 -9.70 -0.34
C TYR A 55 -8.28 -8.34 -0.63
N SER A 56 -8.96 -7.25 -0.28
CA SER A 56 -8.37 -5.91 -0.29
C SER A 56 -7.11 -5.85 0.60
N ARG A 57 -7.19 -6.42 1.82
CA ARG A 57 -6.06 -6.51 2.76
C ARG A 57 -4.92 -7.42 2.27
N THR A 58 -5.17 -8.27 1.29
CA THR A 58 -4.11 -9.06 0.62
C THR A 58 -3.41 -8.23 -0.45
N VAL A 59 -4.10 -7.28 -1.09
CA VAL A 59 -3.53 -6.45 -2.18
C VAL A 59 -2.77 -5.24 -1.64
N THR A 60 -3.38 -4.50 -0.71
CA THR A 60 -2.87 -3.19 -0.26
C THR A 60 -1.44 -3.22 0.32
N PRO A 61 -0.98 -4.26 1.07
CA PRO A 61 0.39 -4.28 1.62
C PRO A 61 1.49 -4.48 0.59
N HIS A 62 1.14 -4.76 -0.66
CA HIS A 62 2.12 -4.81 -1.76
C HIS A 62 2.34 -3.44 -2.42
N ILE A 63 1.43 -2.50 -2.18
CA ILE A 63 1.47 -1.11 -2.69
C ILE A 63 1.90 -0.15 -1.59
N PHE A 64 1.33 -0.29 -0.39
CA PHE A 64 1.61 0.55 0.77
C PHE A 64 2.57 -0.15 1.73
N GLU A 65 3.40 0.62 2.40
CA GLU A 65 4.32 0.10 3.42
C GLU A 65 4.08 0.78 4.76
N ALA A 66 3.99 -0.03 5.82
CA ALA A 66 3.96 0.44 7.21
C ALA A 66 5.39 0.72 7.73
N LEU A 67 5.46 1.23 8.95
CA LEU A 67 6.73 1.46 9.65
C LEU A 67 7.49 0.16 9.91
N TYR A 68 6.75 -0.90 10.22
CA TYR A 68 7.29 -2.22 10.56
C TYR A 68 6.61 -3.32 9.75
N GLN A 69 7.19 -4.51 9.78
CA GLN A 69 6.64 -5.72 9.16
C GLN A 69 6.95 -6.94 10.02
N TYR A 70 6.19 -8.01 9.82
CA TYR A 70 6.53 -9.30 10.40
C TYR A 70 7.63 -9.99 9.59
N ASP A 71 8.60 -10.60 10.27
CA ASP A 71 9.51 -11.53 9.63
C ASP A 71 8.77 -12.85 9.43
N HIS A 72 8.51 -13.22 8.17
CA HIS A 72 7.64 -14.34 7.85
C HIS A 72 8.21 -15.73 8.17
N LEU A 73 9.54 -15.84 8.33
CA LEU A 73 10.18 -17.07 8.76
C LEU A 73 10.49 -17.13 10.26
N ALA A 74 10.43 -16.01 10.96
CA ALA A 74 10.76 -16.01 12.38
C ALA A 74 9.73 -16.81 13.21
N ARG A 75 10.23 -17.74 14.02
CA ARG A 75 9.46 -18.48 15.02
C ARG A 75 10.24 -18.47 16.33
N PRO A 76 9.71 -17.89 17.42
CA PRO A 76 8.43 -17.17 17.53
C PRO A 76 8.36 -15.94 16.62
N ILE A 77 7.14 -15.45 16.37
CA ILE A 77 6.86 -14.28 15.53
C ILE A 77 7.71 -13.08 15.98
N LYS A 78 8.37 -12.42 15.01
CA LYS A 78 9.15 -11.20 15.25
C LYS A 78 8.69 -10.08 14.32
N VAL A 79 8.64 -8.87 14.86
CA VAL A 79 8.46 -7.64 14.08
C VAL A 79 9.84 -7.05 13.81
N LYS A 80 10.05 -6.57 12.58
CA LYS A 80 11.27 -5.90 12.15
C LYS A 80 10.97 -4.57 11.44
N PRO A 81 11.91 -3.62 11.36
CA PRO A 81 11.75 -2.40 10.60
C PRO A 81 11.43 -2.69 9.13
N LEU A 82 10.54 -1.86 8.53
CA LEU A 82 10.26 -1.83 7.08
C LEU A 82 10.63 -0.44 6.54
N VAL A 83 9.83 0.58 6.84
CA VAL A 83 10.15 1.97 6.52
C VAL A 83 10.81 2.68 7.71
N ALA A 84 10.64 2.17 8.92
CA ALA A 84 11.38 2.65 10.09
C ALA A 84 12.89 2.37 9.97
N ALA A 85 13.71 3.29 10.50
CA ALA A 85 15.17 3.14 10.51
C ALA A 85 15.65 2.12 11.55
N ALA A 86 14.90 1.93 12.64
CA ALA A 86 15.21 1.02 13.74
C ALA A 86 13.92 0.63 14.47
N MET A 87 14.02 -0.26 15.47
CA MET A 87 12.95 -0.50 16.44
C MET A 87 12.62 0.80 17.19
N PRO A 88 11.37 0.98 17.67
CA PRO A 88 10.95 2.22 18.30
C PRO A 88 11.61 2.44 19.67
N ASP A 89 11.82 3.71 20.03
CA ASP A 89 12.08 4.08 21.42
C ASP A 89 10.76 4.08 22.18
N VAL A 90 10.70 3.33 23.29
CA VAL A 90 9.47 3.10 24.05
C VAL A 90 9.64 3.58 25.47
N SER A 91 8.67 4.36 25.97
CA SER A 91 8.66 4.77 27.38
C SER A 91 8.45 3.57 28.32
N PRO A 92 8.97 3.62 29.57
CA PRO A 92 8.83 2.50 30.52
C PRO A 92 7.39 2.10 30.83
N ASP A 93 6.44 3.02 30.67
CA ASP A 93 5.01 2.79 30.87
C ASP A 93 4.28 2.30 29.60
N TYR A 94 4.99 2.06 28.50
CA TYR A 94 4.45 1.63 27.19
C TYR A 94 3.36 2.54 26.62
N ARG A 95 3.36 3.83 26.98
CA ARG A 95 2.38 4.81 26.49
C ARG A 95 2.92 5.72 25.40
N THR A 96 4.23 5.94 25.36
CA THR A 96 4.88 6.78 24.36
C THR A 96 5.83 5.95 23.51
N TRP A 97 5.66 6.04 22.18
CA TRP A 97 6.42 5.33 21.18
C TRP A 97 7.00 6.32 20.18
N THR A 98 8.30 6.38 20.06
CA THR A 98 8.98 7.26 19.11
C THR A 98 9.62 6.43 18.03
N VAL A 99 9.29 6.74 16.77
CA VAL A 99 9.74 6.01 15.58
C VAL A 99 10.50 6.96 14.66
N LYS A 100 11.66 6.52 14.18
CA LYS A 100 12.41 7.20 13.13
C LYS A 100 12.08 6.59 11.78
N VAL A 101 11.62 7.40 10.83
CA VAL A 101 11.44 7.04 9.43
C VAL A 101 12.80 7.04 8.73
N ARG A 102 13.09 6.04 7.92
CA ARG A 102 14.30 5.96 7.11
C ARG A 102 14.25 6.95 5.96
N PRO A 103 15.18 7.91 5.83
CA PRO A 103 15.25 8.81 4.69
C PRO A 103 15.53 8.07 3.37
N GLY A 104 15.18 8.70 2.25
CA GLY A 104 15.49 8.16 0.92
C GLY A 104 14.51 7.12 0.41
N ILE A 105 13.36 6.92 1.07
CA ILE A 105 12.23 6.12 0.57
C ILE A 105 11.26 7.06 -0.14
N TYR A 106 10.77 6.65 -1.30
CA TYR A 106 9.93 7.49 -2.15
C TYR A 106 8.63 6.79 -2.49
N PHE A 107 7.57 7.57 -2.64
CA PHE A 107 6.36 7.11 -3.30
C PHE A 107 6.64 6.80 -4.77
N GLN A 108 5.89 5.89 -5.36
CA GLN A 108 5.85 5.71 -6.80
C GLN A 108 5.44 7.02 -7.50
N ALA A 109 5.94 7.24 -8.71
CA ALA A 109 5.60 8.42 -9.48
C ALA A 109 4.09 8.50 -9.75
N ASP A 110 3.52 9.70 -9.55
CA ASP A 110 2.09 9.95 -9.76
C ASP A 110 1.87 11.40 -10.23
N PRO A 111 0.84 11.66 -11.08
CA PRO A 111 0.47 13.01 -11.51
C PRO A 111 0.22 14.01 -10.37
N ALA A 112 -0.28 13.55 -9.22
CA ALA A 112 -0.48 14.38 -8.03
C ALA A 112 0.80 15.08 -7.56
N PHE A 113 1.97 14.48 -7.81
CA PHE A 113 3.28 15.04 -7.46
C PHE A 113 3.85 16.01 -8.49
N LYS A 114 3.12 16.27 -9.61
CA LYS A 114 3.51 17.25 -10.65
C LYS A 114 4.93 17.04 -11.19
N GLY A 115 5.34 15.79 -11.33
CA GLY A 115 6.68 15.40 -11.80
C GLY A 115 7.78 15.44 -10.74
N ALA A 116 7.49 15.84 -9.51
CA ALA A 116 8.45 15.78 -8.41
C ALA A 116 8.58 14.36 -7.85
N ARG A 117 9.79 13.96 -7.49
CA ARG A 117 10.02 12.71 -6.75
C ARG A 117 9.67 12.93 -5.28
N ARG A 118 8.56 12.33 -4.80
CA ARG A 118 7.98 12.56 -3.47
C ARG A 118 8.54 11.58 -2.44
N GLU A 119 9.36 12.10 -1.53
CA GLU A 119 9.94 11.32 -0.43
C GLU A 119 8.90 11.04 0.65
N VAL A 120 8.92 9.81 1.20
CA VAL A 120 8.10 9.42 2.36
C VAL A 120 8.65 10.08 3.62
N VAL A 121 7.79 10.75 4.36
CA VAL A 121 8.13 11.49 5.59
C VAL A 121 7.21 11.11 6.74
N ALA A 122 7.52 11.55 7.94
CA ALA A 122 6.74 11.25 9.16
C ALA A 122 5.25 11.59 9.03
N GLN A 123 4.90 12.71 8.38
CA GLN A 123 3.50 13.12 8.22
C GLN A 123 2.68 12.12 7.40
N ASP A 124 3.30 11.39 6.48
CA ASP A 124 2.62 10.40 5.65
C ASP A 124 2.15 9.17 6.44
N PHE A 125 2.69 8.97 7.66
CA PHE A 125 2.23 7.97 8.62
C PHE A 125 1.27 8.54 9.67
N VAL A 126 1.20 9.84 9.85
CA VAL A 126 0.18 10.50 10.68
C VAL A 126 -1.16 10.57 9.94
N TYR A 127 -1.10 10.90 8.67
CA TYR A 127 -2.27 11.13 7.83
C TYR A 127 -3.25 9.94 7.76
N PRO A 128 -2.84 8.66 7.66
CA PRO A 128 -3.75 7.51 7.73
C PRO A 128 -4.64 7.49 8.97
N PHE A 129 -4.10 7.81 10.14
CA PHE A 129 -4.88 7.87 11.39
C PHE A 129 -5.90 9.01 11.36
N GLN A 130 -5.52 10.16 10.83
CA GLN A 130 -6.41 11.29 10.64
C GLN A 130 -7.55 10.95 9.67
N ARG A 131 -7.25 10.29 8.54
CA ARG A 131 -8.25 9.82 7.57
C ARG A 131 -9.25 8.84 8.18
N ILE A 132 -8.78 7.89 8.99
CA ILE A 132 -9.64 6.94 9.69
C ILE A 132 -10.52 7.65 10.73
N ALA A 133 -9.99 8.69 11.38
CA ALA A 133 -10.74 9.49 12.34
C ALA A 133 -11.72 10.48 11.69
N ASP A 134 -11.52 10.88 10.44
CA ASP A 134 -12.43 11.76 9.73
C ASP A 134 -13.80 11.11 9.52
N PRO A 135 -14.91 11.68 10.05
CA PRO A 135 -16.26 11.15 9.83
C PRO A 135 -16.65 11.04 8.35
N ALA A 136 -16.16 11.93 7.49
CA ALA A 136 -16.46 11.93 6.07
C ALA A 136 -15.87 10.72 5.33
N THR A 137 -14.75 10.19 5.78
CA THR A 137 -14.14 8.97 5.24
C THR A 137 -15.01 7.74 5.46
N ARG A 138 -15.86 7.74 6.50
CA ARG A 138 -16.71 6.60 6.90
C ARG A 138 -15.90 5.31 7.04
N SER A 139 -14.70 5.42 7.59
CA SER A 139 -13.77 4.29 7.70
C SER A 139 -14.36 3.17 8.57
N PRO A 140 -14.38 1.92 8.08
CA PRO A 140 -14.78 0.76 8.88
C PRO A 140 -13.76 0.46 10.00
N LEU A 141 -12.58 1.06 9.93
CA LEU A 141 -11.47 0.84 10.86
C LEU A 141 -11.57 1.71 12.11
N TRP A 142 -12.50 2.68 12.15
CA TRP A 142 -12.57 3.63 13.25
C TRP A 142 -12.64 2.96 14.63
N GLY A 143 -13.53 1.99 14.83
CA GLY A 143 -13.68 1.31 16.12
C GLY A 143 -12.39 0.61 16.59
N TRP A 144 -11.63 0.04 15.65
CA TRP A 144 -10.32 -0.55 15.95
C TRP A 144 -9.30 0.52 16.34
N ILE A 145 -9.20 1.63 15.59
CA ILE A 145 -8.27 2.72 15.90
C ILE A 145 -8.65 3.43 17.20
N GLU A 146 -9.93 3.67 17.43
CA GLU A 146 -10.43 4.25 18.71
C GLU A 146 -10.02 3.39 19.91
N SER A 147 -10.15 2.07 19.80
CA SER A 147 -9.76 1.12 20.85
C SER A 147 -8.26 1.14 21.17
N GLN A 148 -7.41 1.67 20.29
CA GLN A 148 -5.99 1.84 20.56
C GLN A 148 -5.72 2.96 21.60
N GLY A 149 -6.66 3.90 21.76
CA GLY A 149 -6.58 4.92 22.79
C GLY A 149 -5.59 6.06 22.49
N PHE A 150 -5.44 6.47 21.23
CA PHE A 150 -4.61 7.62 20.87
C PHE A 150 -5.11 8.90 21.54
N VAL A 151 -4.23 9.63 22.22
CA VAL A 151 -4.59 10.88 22.92
C VAL A 151 -5.05 11.94 21.92
N GLY A 152 -6.25 12.48 22.11
CA GLY A 152 -6.80 13.57 21.29
C GLY A 152 -7.43 13.13 19.96
N LEU A 153 -7.28 11.87 19.51
CA LEU A 153 -7.79 11.45 18.20
C LEU A 153 -9.33 11.31 18.19
N ALA A 154 -9.91 10.70 19.25
CA ALA A 154 -11.36 10.59 19.39
C ALA A 154 -12.00 11.96 19.61
N GLU A 155 -11.33 12.85 20.34
CA GLU A 155 -11.74 14.22 20.59
C GLU A 155 -11.74 15.05 19.29
N ALA A 156 -10.76 14.82 18.38
CA ALA A 156 -10.73 15.47 17.06
C ALA A 156 -11.92 15.02 16.18
N ARG A 157 -12.20 13.71 16.14
CA ARG A 157 -13.37 13.17 15.44
C ARG A 157 -14.67 13.74 16.01
N LYS A 158 -14.80 13.75 17.35
CA LYS A 158 -15.99 14.28 18.01
C LYS A 158 -16.21 15.77 17.66
N ALA A 159 -15.16 16.57 17.66
CA ALA A 159 -15.23 17.99 17.28
C ALA A 159 -15.75 18.18 15.84
N ALA A 160 -15.30 17.36 14.88
CA ALA A 160 -15.80 17.42 13.50
C ALA A 160 -17.29 17.04 13.42
N LEU A 161 -17.72 16.00 14.15
CA LEU A 161 -19.13 15.59 14.22
C LEU A 161 -20.04 16.67 14.83
N ASP A 162 -19.61 17.28 15.95
CA ASP A 162 -20.39 18.28 16.69
C ASP A 162 -20.51 19.59 15.90
N SER A 163 -19.41 20.03 15.27
CA SER A 163 -19.38 21.28 14.50
C SER A 163 -20.01 21.15 13.12
N LYS A 164 -20.13 19.93 12.59
CA LYS A 164 -20.52 19.65 11.19
C LYS A 164 -19.60 20.32 10.16
N GLN A 165 -18.38 20.67 10.56
CA GLN A 165 -17.35 21.19 9.67
C GLN A 165 -16.47 20.05 9.16
N PRO A 166 -15.75 20.24 8.03
CA PRO A 166 -14.73 19.31 7.58
C PRO A 166 -13.72 18.99 8.68
N PHE A 167 -13.20 17.76 8.69
CA PHE A 167 -12.15 17.37 9.61
C PHE A 167 -10.89 18.20 9.37
N ASP A 168 -10.35 18.78 10.44
CA ASP A 168 -9.16 19.62 10.37
C ASP A 168 -7.90 18.75 10.40
N TYR A 169 -7.35 18.45 9.21
CA TYR A 169 -6.13 17.67 9.03
C TYR A 169 -4.84 18.41 9.46
N ASP A 170 -4.90 19.71 9.64
CA ASP A 170 -3.76 20.54 10.03
C ASP A 170 -3.71 20.74 11.56
N ARG A 171 -4.77 20.36 12.27
CA ARG A 171 -4.82 20.39 13.73
C ARG A 171 -3.89 19.33 14.32
N PRO A 172 -2.96 19.71 15.22
CA PRO A 172 -2.12 18.75 15.92
C PRO A 172 -2.94 17.80 16.79
N ILE A 173 -2.65 16.49 16.70
CA ILE A 173 -3.26 15.44 17.50
C ILE A 173 -2.15 14.82 18.36
N ALA A 174 -2.18 15.05 19.67
CA ALA A 174 -1.12 14.62 20.60
C ALA A 174 -0.83 13.11 20.55
N GLY A 175 -1.84 12.30 20.22
CA GLY A 175 -1.74 10.84 20.13
C GLY A 175 -0.97 10.34 18.91
N VAL A 176 -0.85 11.14 17.85
CA VAL A 176 -0.11 10.80 16.64
C VAL A 176 0.45 12.06 16.00
N THR A 177 1.75 12.28 16.10
CA THR A 177 2.39 13.55 15.75
C THR A 177 3.68 13.31 14.97
N ALA A 178 3.86 14.00 13.85
CA ALA A 178 5.16 14.17 13.22
C ALA A 178 5.93 15.24 14.02
N VAL A 179 6.94 14.81 14.76
CA VAL A 179 7.77 15.68 15.62
C VAL A 179 8.72 16.50 14.76
N ASP A 180 9.27 15.86 13.75
CA ASP A 180 10.09 16.45 12.69
C ASP A 180 9.85 15.68 11.37
N ARG A 181 10.60 16.02 10.33
CA ARG A 181 10.45 15.41 9.00
C ARG A 181 10.48 13.88 9.01
N TYR A 182 11.24 13.26 9.93
CA TYR A 182 11.45 11.82 9.97
C TYR A 182 11.16 11.19 11.33
N THR A 183 10.57 11.94 12.27
CA THR A 183 10.26 11.42 13.60
C THR A 183 8.76 11.47 13.87
N ILE A 184 8.20 10.32 14.19
CA ILE A 184 6.81 10.17 14.61
C ILE A 184 6.79 9.85 16.10
N ARG A 185 5.85 10.47 16.82
CA ARG A 185 5.53 10.12 18.20
C ARG A 185 4.07 9.67 18.29
N PHE A 186 3.90 8.49 18.87
CA PHE A 186 2.59 7.98 19.27
C PHE A 186 2.44 8.12 20.79
N THR A 187 1.29 8.63 21.26
CA THR A 187 0.98 8.77 22.68
C THR A 187 -0.39 8.15 22.94
N LEU A 188 -0.42 7.16 23.83
CA LEU A 188 -1.59 6.34 24.14
C LEU A 188 -2.12 6.66 25.53
N LYS A 189 -3.43 6.55 25.74
CA LYS A 189 -4.09 6.75 27.04
C LYS A 189 -3.69 5.67 28.04
N GLU A 190 -3.43 4.45 27.56
CA GLU A 190 -3.10 3.28 28.36
C GLU A 190 -1.83 2.59 27.87
N ALA A 191 -1.20 1.79 28.74
CA ALA A 191 -0.05 0.98 28.41
C ALA A 191 -0.37 -0.07 27.32
N ARG A 192 0.42 -0.11 26.23
CA ARG A 192 0.25 -1.10 25.16
C ARG A 192 1.59 -1.72 24.75
N PRO A 193 2.06 -2.75 25.46
CA PRO A 193 3.37 -3.37 25.18
C PRO A 193 3.53 -3.94 23.78
N ARG A 194 2.42 -4.27 23.10
CA ARG A 194 2.40 -4.83 21.74
C ARG A 194 2.03 -3.80 20.65
N PHE A 195 2.10 -2.51 20.94
CA PHE A 195 1.68 -1.47 19.99
C PHE A 195 2.47 -1.49 18.68
N VAL A 196 3.71 -1.97 18.69
CA VAL A 196 4.51 -2.13 17.46
C VAL A 196 3.81 -3.00 16.40
N GLU A 197 3.00 -3.97 16.82
CA GLU A 197 2.22 -4.82 15.92
C GLU A 197 1.11 -4.03 15.20
N THR A 198 0.51 -3.04 15.88
CA THR A 198 -0.47 -2.14 15.27
C THR A 198 0.14 -1.34 14.11
N ILE A 199 1.33 -0.78 14.33
CA ILE A 199 2.03 0.04 13.32
C ILE A 199 2.86 -0.80 12.33
N ALA A 200 2.70 -2.12 12.33
CA ALA A 200 3.20 -3.06 11.32
C ALA A 200 2.14 -3.46 10.29
N SER A 201 0.95 -2.84 10.32
CA SER A 201 -0.18 -3.15 9.43
C SER A 201 -0.07 -2.37 8.12
N SER A 202 0.72 -2.86 7.16
CA SER A 202 0.88 -2.24 5.84
C SER A 202 -0.43 -2.19 5.04
N ASP A 203 -1.33 -3.12 5.29
CA ASP A 203 -2.64 -3.22 4.67
C ASP A 203 -3.61 -2.10 5.06
N LEU A 204 -3.42 -1.49 6.23
CA LEU A 204 -4.33 -0.49 6.83
C LEU A 204 -3.67 0.85 7.14
N LEU A 205 -2.40 0.82 7.56
CA LEU A 205 -1.67 1.96 8.12
C LEU A 205 -0.36 2.26 7.36
N GLY A 206 -0.23 1.78 6.13
CA GLY A 206 0.88 2.16 5.25
C GLY A 206 0.90 3.65 4.95
N ALA A 207 2.07 4.20 4.62
CA ALA A 207 2.25 5.61 4.29
C ALA A 207 1.29 6.07 3.18
N GLN A 208 0.65 7.22 3.38
CA GLN A 208 -0.27 7.84 2.42
C GLN A 208 0.09 9.30 2.22
N ALA A 209 0.29 9.71 0.97
CA ALA A 209 0.52 11.10 0.60
C ALA A 209 -0.82 11.86 0.54
N ARG A 210 -0.97 12.93 1.34
CA ARG A 210 -2.20 13.72 1.41
C ARG A 210 -2.57 14.31 0.04
N GLU A 211 -1.59 14.79 -0.70
CA GLU A 211 -1.77 15.37 -2.02
C GLU A 211 -2.33 14.39 -3.05
N VAL A 212 -2.07 13.09 -2.92
CA VAL A 212 -2.66 12.04 -3.77
C VAL A 212 -4.14 11.86 -3.44
N VAL A 213 -4.47 11.76 -2.16
CA VAL A 213 -5.86 11.61 -1.72
C VAL A 213 -6.70 12.83 -2.10
N GLU A 214 -6.16 14.04 -1.94
CA GLU A 214 -6.83 15.28 -2.34
C GLU A 214 -6.98 15.40 -3.87
N HIS A 215 -5.98 14.93 -4.63
CA HIS A 215 -6.02 14.96 -6.08
C HIS A 215 -7.11 14.07 -6.68
N TYR A 216 -7.25 12.85 -6.17
CA TYR A 216 -8.19 11.86 -6.69
C TYR A 216 -9.56 11.88 -6.00
N GLY A 217 -9.67 12.42 -4.79
CA GLY A 217 -10.92 12.53 -4.05
C GLY A 217 -11.67 11.19 -3.96
N ASP A 218 -12.90 11.15 -4.47
CA ASP A 218 -13.73 9.95 -4.43
C ASP A 218 -13.21 8.80 -5.33
N GLN A 219 -12.25 9.07 -6.22
CA GLN A 219 -11.65 8.08 -7.11
C GLN A 219 -10.38 7.44 -6.52
N ILE A 220 -10.02 7.76 -5.30
CA ILE A 220 -8.78 7.27 -4.64
C ILE A 220 -8.69 5.75 -4.62
N ASP A 221 -9.82 5.04 -4.55
CA ASP A 221 -9.87 3.58 -4.61
C ASP A 221 -9.18 2.99 -5.85
N ALA A 222 -9.24 3.69 -6.99
CA ALA A 222 -8.66 3.27 -8.25
C ALA A 222 -7.22 3.80 -8.47
N HIS A 223 -6.73 4.62 -7.56
CA HIS A 223 -5.42 5.27 -7.64
C HIS A 223 -4.59 5.07 -6.35
N PRO A 224 -4.35 3.81 -5.94
CA PRO A 224 -3.50 3.53 -4.78
C PRO A 224 -2.04 3.87 -5.11
N VAL A 225 -1.48 4.85 -4.41
CA VAL A 225 -0.10 5.33 -4.57
C VAL A 225 0.66 5.10 -3.27
N GLY A 226 1.63 4.22 -3.30
CA GLY A 226 2.43 3.84 -2.13
C GLY A 226 3.92 3.84 -2.42
N SER A 227 4.70 3.37 -1.47
CA SER A 227 6.16 3.19 -1.55
C SER A 227 6.56 1.72 -1.75
N GLY A 228 5.58 0.82 -1.87
CA GLY A 228 5.77 -0.61 -1.91
C GLY A 228 6.34 -1.16 -3.22
N PRO A 229 6.65 -2.47 -3.24
CA PRO A 229 7.31 -3.12 -4.36
C PRO A 229 6.46 -3.24 -5.63
N PHE A 230 5.16 -3.04 -5.52
CA PHE A 230 4.23 -3.10 -6.65
C PHE A 230 3.41 -1.81 -6.77
N ARG A 231 2.94 -1.56 -8.01
CA ARG A 231 1.94 -0.54 -8.30
C ARG A 231 0.75 -1.15 -9.02
N LEU A 232 -0.40 -0.50 -8.90
CA LEU A 232 -1.59 -0.92 -9.63
C LEU A 232 -1.42 -0.60 -11.13
N LYS A 233 -1.48 -1.64 -11.96
CA LYS A 233 -1.46 -1.51 -13.42
C LYS A 233 -2.85 -1.49 -14.01
N GLN A 234 -3.74 -2.34 -13.48
CA GLN A 234 -5.11 -2.46 -13.95
C GLN A 234 -6.01 -2.92 -12.81
N TRP A 235 -7.19 -2.33 -12.75
CA TRP A 235 -8.25 -2.78 -11.86
C TRP A 235 -9.59 -2.78 -12.60
N ARG A 236 -10.19 -3.93 -12.68
CA ARG A 236 -11.59 -4.11 -13.08
C ARG A 236 -12.30 -4.75 -11.90
N ARG A 237 -13.09 -3.95 -11.20
CA ARG A 237 -13.76 -4.34 -9.95
C ARG A 237 -14.43 -5.71 -10.09
N SER A 238 -14.25 -6.57 -9.10
CA SER A 238 -14.77 -7.94 -9.03
C SER A 238 -14.35 -8.88 -10.17
N SER A 239 -13.33 -8.53 -10.96
CA SER A 239 -12.92 -9.31 -12.12
C SER A 239 -11.41 -9.47 -12.26
N LEU A 240 -10.63 -8.41 -12.13
CA LEU A 240 -9.20 -8.45 -12.35
C LEU A 240 -8.45 -7.34 -11.62
N ILE A 241 -7.43 -7.71 -10.88
CA ILE A 241 -6.42 -6.81 -10.35
C ILE A 241 -5.08 -7.21 -10.96
N VAL A 242 -4.37 -6.27 -11.56
CA VAL A 242 -3.01 -6.48 -12.05
C VAL A 242 -2.08 -5.53 -11.32
N LEU A 243 -1.17 -6.12 -10.57
CA LEU A 243 -0.05 -5.40 -9.97
C LEU A 243 1.20 -5.66 -10.80
N GLU A 244 1.96 -4.61 -11.11
CA GLU A 244 3.27 -4.74 -11.72
C GLU A 244 4.36 -4.22 -10.78
N ARG A 245 5.60 -4.71 -10.93
CA ARG A 245 6.75 -4.22 -10.17
C ARG A 245 6.84 -2.71 -10.29
N SER A 246 6.94 -2.02 -9.15
CA SER A 246 7.16 -0.57 -9.14
C SER A 246 8.60 -0.25 -9.61
N PRO A 247 8.77 0.59 -10.64
CA PRO A 247 10.09 1.02 -11.08
C PRO A 247 10.78 1.95 -10.06
N ASP A 248 10.01 2.55 -9.18
CA ASP A 248 10.48 3.50 -8.16
C ASP A 248 10.84 2.80 -6.83
N PHE A 249 10.57 1.48 -6.72
CA PHE A 249 10.89 0.73 -5.52
C PHE A 249 12.38 0.62 -5.32
N ARG A 250 12.83 0.89 -4.09
CA ARG A 250 14.23 0.84 -3.69
C ARG A 250 14.82 -0.56 -3.78
N ASP A 251 16.14 -0.65 -3.71
CA ASP A 251 16.84 -1.92 -3.60
C ASP A 251 16.65 -2.51 -2.20
N GLU A 252 15.82 -3.55 -2.13
CA GLU A 252 15.60 -4.37 -0.94
C GLU A 252 15.96 -5.82 -1.28
N PHE A 253 16.51 -6.53 -0.29
CA PHE A 253 16.96 -7.90 -0.45
C PHE A 253 16.31 -8.80 0.58
N TYR A 254 16.09 -10.05 0.18
CA TYR A 254 15.50 -11.04 1.07
C TYR A 254 16.45 -11.35 2.23
N ASP A 255 15.96 -11.18 3.48
CA ASP A 255 16.76 -11.25 4.71
C ASP A 255 15.99 -11.87 5.90
N ALA A 256 15.01 -12.74 5.66
CA ALA A 256 14.24 -13.38 6.72
C ALA A 256 15.14 -14.12 7.75
N GLN A 257 14.65 -14.27 8.98
CA GLN A 257 15.41 -14.83 10.11
C GLN A 257 14.70 -16.03 10.74
N PRO A 258 14.72 -17.23 10.09
CA PRO A 258 14.18 -18.44 10.68
C PRO A 258 14.97 -18.86 11.93
N ALA A 259 14.32 -19.60 12.83
CA ALA A 259 15.02 -20.19 13.98
C ALA A 259 16.09 -21.20 13.53
N ALA A 260 17.11 -21.40 14.35
CA ALA A 260 18.25 -22.25 13.99
C ALA A 260 17.84 -23.73 13.82
N ASP A 261 16.81 -24.16 14.51
CA ASP A 261 16.22 -25.50 14.48
C ASP A 261 15.06 -25.66 13.47
N ASP A 262 14.67 -24.59 12.77
CA ASP A 262 13.68 -24.62 11.69
C ASP A 262 14.35 -25.01 10.37
N ALA A 263 14.46 -26.31 10.11
CA ALA A 263 15.13 -26.85 8.92
C ALA A 263 14.48 -26.36 7.60
N GLU A 264 13.15 -26.24 7.55
CA GLU A 264 12.42 -25.75 6.36
C GLU A 264 12.68 -24.25 6.13
N GLY A 265 12.59 -23.45 7.18
CA GLY A 265 12.90 -22.02 7.12
C GLY A 265 14.35 -21.75 6.73
N GLN A 266 15.31 -22.54 7.25
CA GLN A 266 16.72 -22.45 6.86
C GLN A 266 16.95 -22.81 5.39
N ALA A 267 16.27 -23.82 4.87
CA ALA A 267 16.34 -24.19 3.46
C ALA A 267 15.76 -23.09 2.54
N LEU A 268 14.63 -22.48 2.93
CA LEU A 268 14.06 -21.33 2.23
C LEU A 268 15.00 -20.12 2.25
N LEU A 269 15.57 -19.80 3.42
CA LEU A 269 16.54 -18.74 3.53
C LEU A 269 17.76 -18.97 2.63
N ALA A 270 18.36 -20.16 2.65
CA ALA A 270 19.50 -20.50 1.80
C ALA A 270 19.22 -20.28 0.31
N ARG A 271 17.98 -20.58 -0.14
CA ARG A 271 17.56 -20.40 -1.53
C ARG A 271 17.29 -18.95 -1.91
N LEU A 272 16.84 -18.11 -0.97
CA LEU A 272 16.32 -16.77 -1.26
C LEU A 272 17.21 -15.63 -0.73
N LYS A 273 18.11 -15.88 0.21
CA LYS A 273 18.98 -14.88 0.85
C LYS A 273 19.71 -14.03 -0.19
N GLY A 274 19.64 -12.72 -0.03
CA GLY A 274 20.32 -11.76 -0.90
C GLY A 274 19.68 -11.61 -2.29
N ARG A 275 18.56 -12.28 -2.57
CA ARG A 275 17.81 -12.02 -3.82
C ARG A 275 17.07 -10.70 -3.70
N LYS A 276 17.15 -9.89 -4.77
CA LYS A 276 16.45 -8.61 -4.85
C LYS A 276 14.94 -8.82 -4.88
N LEU A 277 14.23 -8.03 -4.08
CA LEU A 277 12.77 -7.99 -4.03
C LEU A 277 12.20 -6.95 -5.02
N PRO A 278 10.96 -7.15 -5.49
CA PRO A 278 10.13 -8.34 -5.36
C PRO A 278 10.64 -9.50 -6.24
N LEU A 279 10.28 -10.75 -5.89
CA LEU A 279 10.74 -11.96 -6.60
C LEU A 279 9.97 -12.25 -7.89
N VAL A 280 8.85 -11.59 -8.11
CA VAL A 280 7.99 -11.69 -9.31
C VAL A 280 7.83 -10.31 -9.96
N ASP A 281 7.47 -10.27 -11.23
CA ASP A 281 7.36 -9.05 -12.02
C ASP A 281 5.93 -8.54 -12.10
N GLU A 282 4.96 -9.44 -11.99
CA GLU A 282 3.54 -9.13 -12.06
C GLU A 282 2.73 -10.10 -11.19
N VAL A 283 1.61 -9.62 -10.66
CA VAL A 283 0.60 -10.43 -9.95
C VAL A 283 -0.76 -10.16 -10.60
N ARG A 284 -1.49 -11.24 -10.87
CA ARG A 284 -2.85 -11.18 -11.44
C ARG A 284 -3.84 -11.95 -10.59
#